data_5355c4142acf056841e1a7d75228baac
#
_entry.id   5355c4142acf056841e1a7d75228baac
#
_cell.length_a   1.000
_cell.length_b   1.000
_cell.length_c   1.000
_cell.angle_alpha   90.00
_cell.angle_beta   90.00
_cell.angle_gamma   90.00
#
_symmetry.space_group_name_H-M   'P 1'
#
loop_
_entity.id
_entity.type
_entity.pdbx_description
1 polymer ?
#
loop_
_entity_poly.entity_id
_entity_poly.type
_entity_poly.pdbx_seq_one_letter_code
_entity_poly.pdbx_strand_id
1 'polypeptide(L)'
;MSVTAAQGFVASGLHAGIKRKRHDMALIATEDGRPVTAAAVFTQNRFVAPPVVASRSRLAANGGRAAAIIVNSGNANAGTGASGAADAEAMCVSAAKAVGCAPGD
;
A
#
# COMPACT_ATOMS: atom_id res chain seq x y z
N MET A 1 15.39 3.95 15.43
CA MET A 1 14.92 4.69 14.24
C MET A 1 13.62 4.07 13.75
N SER A 2 12.66 4.87 13.38
CA SER A 2 11.38 4.42 12.85
C SER A 2 11.06 5.13 11.53
N VAL A 3 10.03 4.65 10.82
CA VAL A 3 9.56 5.28 9.56
C VAL A 3 9.05 6.71 9.76
N THR A 4 8.72 7.08 10.99
CA THR A 4 8.27 8.44 11.36
C THR A 4 9.42 9.36 11.78
N ALA A 5 10.68 8.94 11.65
CA ALA A 5 11.84 9.81 11.89
C ALA A 5 11.91 10.96 10.88
N ALA A 6 11.44 10.74 9.65
CA ALA A 6 11.28 11.81 8.65
C ALA A 6 10.05 12.65 8.98
N GLN A 7 10.22 13.98 8.99
CA GLN A 7 9.11 14.91 9.22
C GLN A 7 8.07 14.82 8.10
N GLY A 8 6.80 15.00 8.45
CA GLY A 8 5.69 14.99 7.52
C GLY A 8 5.14 13.60 7.19
N PHE A 9 5.59 12.56 7.91
CA PHE A 9 5.09 11.20 7.77
C PHE A 9 4.52 10.67 9.07
N VAL A 10 3.42 9.95 8.95
CA VAL A 10 2.74 9.23 10.03
C VAL A 10 2.66 7.75 9.70
N ALA A 11 2.57 6.91 10.71
CA ALA A 11 2.47 5.47 10.53
C ALA A 11 1.57 4.84 11.60
N SER A 12 0.90 3.77 11.22
CA SER A 12 0.05 2.97 12.09
C SER A 12 0.27 1.48 11.79
N GLY A 13 0.21 0.66 12.83
CA GLY A 13 0.23 -0.79 12.69
C GLY A 13 -0.89 -1.40 13.54
N LEU A 14 -1.57 -2.41 12.98
CA LEU A 14 -2.68 -3.05 13.67
C LEU A 14 -2.75 -4.55 13.37
N HIS A 15 -3.59 -5.25 14.11
CA HIS A 15 -3.98 -6.62 13.86
C HIS A 15 -5.33 -6.62 13.11
N ALA A 16 -5.27 -6.96 11.82
CA ALA A 16 -6.44 -7.02 10.93
C ALA A 16 -7.05 -8.43 10.82
N GLY A 17 -6.48 -9.41 11.52
CA GLY A 17 -6.98 -10.79 11.55
C GLY A 17 -6.38 -11.72 10.49
N ILE A 18 -5.36 -11.30 9.76
CA ILE A 18 -4.64 -12.13 8.79
C ILE A 18 -3.77 -13.15 9.55
N LYS A 19 -3.06 -12.70 10.58
CA LYS A 19 -2.31 -13.57 11.52
C LYS A 19 -3.10 -13.81 12.78
N ARG A 20 -2.77 -14.89 13.50
CA ARG A 20 -3.53 -15.27 14.71
C ARG A 20 -3.38 -14.30 15.89
N LYS A 21 -2.20 -13.68 16.09
CA LYS A 21 -1.90 -12.91 17.31
C LYS A 21 -0.98 -11.70 17.12
N ARG A 22 -0.48 -11.42 15.93
CA ARG A 22 0.50 -10.35 15.71
C ARG A 22 -0.08 -9.27 14.80
N HIS A 23 0.47 -8.08 14.89
CA HIS A 23 0.22 -7.06 13.91
C HIS A 23 0.52 -7.61 12.51
N ASP A 24 -0.37 -7.40 11.60
CA ASP A 24 -0.34 -7.96 10.25
C ASP A 24 -0.68 -6.95 9.17
N MET A 25 -0.96 -5.72 9.55
CA MET A 25 -1.20 -4.60 8.65
C MET A 25 -0.50 -3.35 9.14
N ALA A 26 0.06 -2.59 8.21
CA ALA A 26 0.67 -1.30 8.47
C ALA A 26 0.26 -0.29 7.40
N LEU A 27 0.12 0.96 7.80
CA LEU A 27 -0.13 2.10 6.93
C LEU A 27 0.92 3.16 7.23
N ILE A 28 1.59 3.65 6.19
CA ILE A 28 2.51 4.78 6.25
C ILE A 28 1.91 5.84 5.33
N ALA A 29 1.81 7.08 5.78
CA ALA A 29 1.19 8.13 5.00
C ALA A 29 1.89 9.48 5.21
N THR A 30 1.69 10.38 4.26
CA THR A 30 1.97 11.80 4.49
C THR A 30 0.98 12.33 5.52
N GLU A 31 1.45 13.20 6.40
CA GLU A 31 0.64 13.74 7.51
C GLU A 31 -0.58 14.53 7.02
N ASP A 32 -0.43 15.23 5.90
CA ASP A 32 -1.49 16.06 5.31
C ASP A 32 -2.30 15.36 4.19
N GLY A 33 -2.01 14.09 3.90
CA GLY A 33 -2.68 13.31 2.85
C GLY A 33 -2.33 13.74 1.43
N ARG A 34 -1.36 14.62 1.23
CA ARG A 34 -0.93 15.07 -0.10
C ARG A 34 0.13 14.15 -0.68
N PRO A 35 0.01 13.76 -1.97
CA PRO A 35 1.04 12.95 -2.59
C PRO A 35 2.36 13.70 -2.74
N VAL A 36 3.44 13.02 -2.41
CA VAL A 36 4.82 13.49 -2.54
C VAL A 36 5.56 12.67 -3.58
N THR A 37 6.72 13.15 -4.02
CA THR A 37 7.57 12.40 -4.95
C THR A 37 7.91 11.03 -4.37
N ALA A 38 7.68 9.99 -5.16
CA ALA A 38 7.89 8.60 -4.77
C ALA A 38 8.56 7.82 -5.91
N ALA A 39 9.36 6.84 -5.52
CA ALA A 39 9.98 5.87 -6.44
C ALA A 39 9.91 4.49 -5.82
N ALA A 40 9.75 3.48 -6.65
CA ALA A 40 9.70 2.10 -6.24
C ALA A 40 10.44 1.19 -7.21
N VAL A 41 10.96 0.09 -6.68
CA VAL A 41 11.48 -1.03 -7.46
C VAL A 41 10.56 -2.22 -7.30
N PHE A 42 10.35 -2.94 -8.38
CA PHE A 42 9.42 -4.05 -8.44
C PHE A 42 10.13 -5.32 -8.93
N THR A 43 9.59 -6.45 -8.54
CA THR A 43 10.10 -7.75 -9.00
C THR A 43 10.03 -7.87 -10.52
N GLN A 44 11.01 -8.57 -11.09
CA GLN A 44 11.03 -8.96 -12.51
C GLN A 44 10.37 -10.34 -12.72
N ASN A 45 9.84 -10.95 -11.68
CA ASN A 45 9.14 -12.22 -11.79
C ASN A 45 7.93 -12.09 -12.73
N ARG A 46 7.78 -13.02 -13.65
CA ARG A 46 6.64 -13.05 -14.59
C ARG A 46 5.34 -13.40 -13.90
N PHE A 47 5.39 -14.13 -12.81
CA PHE A 47 4.23 -14.45 -11.98
C PHE A 47 4.04 -13.36 -10.92
N VAL A 48 3.46 -12.25 -11.34
CA VAL A 48 3.34 -11.02 -10.55
C VAL A 48 2.08 -11.05 -9.71
N ALA A 49 2.22 -10.79 -8.42
CA ALA A 49 1.07 -10.67 -7.52
C ALA A 49 0.26 -9.39 -7.77
N PRO A 50 -1.08 -9.41 -7.63
CA PRO A 50 -1.94 -8.25 -7.82
C PRO A 50 -1.50 -6.97 -7.09
N PRO A 51 -1.01 -6.99 -5.84
CA PRO A 51 -0.53 -5.78 -5.18
C PRO A 51 0.65 -5.11 -5.90
N VAL A 52 1.52 -5.89 -6.53
CA VAL A 52 2.65 -5.36 -7.30
C VAL A 52 2.14 -4.66 -8.57
N VAL A 53 1.18 -5.27 -9.26
CA VAL A 53 0.54 -4.67 -10.44
C VAL A 53 -0.16 -3.37 -10.06
N ALA A 54 -0.96 -3.37 -9.00
CA ALA A 54 -1.69 -2.21 -8.51
C ALA A 54 -0.73 -1.05 -8.14
N SER A 55 0.35 -1.35 -7.42
CA SER A 55 1.35 -0.34 -7.03
C SER A 55 2.07 0.26 -8.22
N ARG A 56 2.52 -0.59 -9.15
CA ARG A 56 3.20 -0.15 -10.37
C ARG A 56 2.33 0.75 -11.23
N SER A 57 1.07 0.35 -11.42
CA SER A 57 0.12 1.11 -12.25
C SER A 57 -0.20 2.47 -11.64
N ARG A 58 -0.41 2.55 -10.33
CA ARG A 58 -0.68 3.82 -9.64
C ARG A 58 0.49 4.77 -9.73
N LEU A 59 1.68 4.29 -9.39
CA LEU A 59 2.88 5.12 -9.42
C LEU A 59 3.18 5.66 -10.83
N ALA A 60 2.92 4.86 -11.87
CA ALA A 60 3.05 5.31 -13.26
C ALA A 60 1.97 6.33 -13.64
N ALA A 61 0.71 6.09 -13.24
CA ALA A 61 -0.43 6.93 -13.61
C ALA A 61 -0.39 8.33 -12.99
N ASN A 62 0.20 8.46 -11.79
CA ASN A 62 0.26 9.75 -11.08
C ASN A 62 1.63 10.44 -11.16
N GLY A 63 2.48 10.03 -12.10
CA GLY A 63 3.76 10.70 -12.35
C GLY A 63 4.82 10.50 -11.28
N GLY A 64 4.82 9.35 -10.62
CA GLY A 64 5.80 9.05 -9.56
C GLY A 64 5.52 9.80 -8.26
N ARG A 65 4.28 9.82 -7.83
CA ARG A 65 3.85 10.42 -6.57
C ARG A 65 3.05 9.41 -5.75
N ALA A 66 3.10 9.54 -4.43
CA ALA A 66 2.30 8.73 -3.51
C ALA A 66 2.01 9.50 -2.22
N ALA A 67 0.84 9.31 -1.66
CA ALA A 67 0.45 9.83 -0.35
C ALA A 67 0.52 8.75 0.74
N ALA A 68 0.35 7.48 0.38
CA ALA A 68 0.33 6.40 1.35
C ALA A 68 0.88 5.08 0.81
N ILE A 69 1.32 4.24 1.73
CA ILE A 69 1.70 2.85 1.49
C ILE A 69 0.97 1.99 2.50
N ILE A 70 0.12 1.07 2.02
CA ILE A 70 -0.50 0.05 2.86
C ILE A 70 0.22 -1.29 2.64
N VAL A 71 0.51 -1.97 3.74
CA VAL A 71 1.26 -3.23 3.73
C VAL A 71 0.52 -4.25 4.59
N ASN A 72 0.37 -5.45 4.08
CA ASN A 72 -0.07 -6.58 4.90
C ASN A 72 1.02 -7.66 4.98
N SER A 73 0.91 -8.50 5.98
CA SER A 73 1.81 -9.62 6.26
C SER A 73 0.99 -10.87 6.59
N GLY A 74 1.42 -12.01 6.08
CA GLY A 74 0.74 -13.30 6.30
C GLY A 74 -0.12 -13.79 5.14
N ASN A 75 -0.38 -12.93 4.13
CA ASN A 75 -1.03 -13.30 2.88
C ASN A 75 -0.40 -12.50 1.72
N ALA A 76 0.26 -13.18 0.82
CA ALA A 76 0.95 -12.54 -0.31
C ALA A 76 0.02 -12.10 -1.44
N ASN A 77 -1.23 -12.56 -1.45
CA ASN A 77 -2.18 -12.33 -2.53
C ASN A 77 -1.56 -12.65 -3.91
N ALA A 78 -0.92 -13.80 -4.02
CA ALA A 78 -0.26 -14.27 -5.23
C ALA A 78 -1.02 -15.43 -5.84
N GLY A 79 -1.18 -15.46 -7.17
CA GLY A 79 -1.90 -16.52 -7.87
C GLY A 79 -3.41 -16.55 -7.63
N THR A 80 -3.99 -15.42 -7.26
CA THR A 80 -5.39 -15.29 -6.82
C THR A 80 -6.34 -14.84 -7.91
N GLY A 81 -5.83 -14.53 -9.09
CA GLY A 81 -6.66 -14.14 -10.24
C GLY A 81 -7.43 -12.84 -10.03
N ALA A 82 -8.63 -12.77 -10.61
CA ALA A 82 -9.47 -11.57 -10.59
C ALA A 82 -9.91 -11.17 -9.17
N SER A 83 -10.19 -12.13 -8.29
CA SER A 83 -10.58 -11.83 -6.90
C SER A 83 -9.44 -11.17 -6.12
N GLY A 84 -8.20 -11.65 -6.30
CA GLY A 84 -7.04 -11.04 -5.67
C GLY A 84 -6.73 -9.64 -6.20
N ALA A 85 -7.01 -9.38 -7.47
CA ALA A 85 -6.93 -8.02 -8.04
C ALA A 85 -7.96 -7.08 -7.40
N ALA A 86 -9.20 -7.54 -7.22
CA ALA A 86 -10.24 -6.78 -6.53
C ALA A 86 -9.88 -6.51 -5.06
N ASP A 87 -9.29 -7.46 -4.38
CA ASP A 87 -8.83 -7.30 -2.99
C ASP A 87 -7.71 -6.26 -2.88
N ALA A 88 -6.74 -6.27 -3.79
CA ALA A 88 -5.67 -5.28 -3.84
C ALA A 88 -6.24 -3.87 -4.08
N GLU A 89 -7.21 -3.75 -4.97
CA GLU A 89 -7.93 -2.50 -5.24
C GLU A 89 -8.68 -2.01 -4.00
N ALA A 90 -9.42 -2.89 -3.34
CA ALA A 90 -10.15 -2.57 -2.12
C ALA A 90 -9.23 -2.10 -0.99
N MET A 91 -8.06 -2.68 -0.85
CA MET A 91 -7.04 -2.22 0.12
C MET A 91 -6.62 -0.78 -0.18
N CYS A 92 -6.34 -0.44 -1.44
CA CYS A 92 -5.96 0.92 -1.82
C CYS A 92 -7.08 1.92 -1.55
N VAL A 93 -8.31 1.59 -1.89
CA VAL A 93 -9.49 2.43 -1.62
C VAL A 93 -9.67 2.65 -0.11
N SER A 94 -9.52 1.62 0.70
CA SER A 94 -9.64 1.71 2.15
C SER A 94 -8.52 2.58 2.77
N ALA A 95 -7.28 2.41 2.30
CA ALA A 95 -6.16 3.23 2.74
C ALA A 95 -6.36 4.70 2.37
N ALA A 96 -6.77 4.99 1.14
CA ALA A 96 -7.04 6.34 0.66
C ALA A 96 -8.12 7.03 1.50
N LYS A 97 -9.19 6.31 1.85
CA LYS A 97 -10.26 6.82 2.72
C LYS A 97 -9.73 7.13 4.13
N ALA A 98 -8.89 6.29 4.68
CA ALA A 98 -8.29 6.50 6.00
C ALA A 98 -7.34 7.70 6.04
N VAL A 99 -6.60 7.93 4.98
CA VAL A 99 -5.62 9.02 4.84
C VAL A 99 -6.27 10.33 4.40
N GLY A 100 -7.38 10.25 3.69
CA GLY A 100 -8.04 11.43 3.09
C GLY A 100 -7.42 11.84 1.75
N CYS A 101 -6.89 10.89 0.99
CA CYS A 101 -6.34 11.08 -0.35
C CYS A 101 -7.16 10.35 -1.43
N ALA A 102 -6.78 10.52 -2.69
CA ALA A 102 -7.40 9.77 -3.79
C ALA A 102 -6.88 8.32 -3.82
N PRO A 103 -7.71 7.34 -4.28
CA PRO A 103 -7.29 5.93 -4.37
C PRO A 103 -6.09 5.70 -5.31
N GLY A 104 -5.80 6.64 -6.20
CA GLY A 104 -4.61 6.60 -7.08
C GLY A 104 -3.31 7.04 -6.40
N ASP A 105 -3.39 7.64 -5.22
CA ASP A 105 -2.26 8.21 -4.49
C ASP A 105 -1.75 7.23 -3.42
#